data_d7bb4e5e153579d76e61ccb350b01471
#
_entry.id   d7bb4e5e153579d76e61ccb350b01471
#
_cell.length_a   1.000
_cell.length_b   1.000
_cell.length_c   1.000
_cell.angle_alpha   90.00
_cell.angle_beta   90.00
_cell.angle_gamma   90.00
#
_symmetry.space_group_name_H-M   'P 1'
#
loop_
_entity.id
_entity.type
_entity.pdbx_description
1 polymer ?
#
loop_
_entity_poly.entity_id
_entity_poly.type
_entity_poly.pdbx_seq_one_letter_code
_entity_poly.pdbx_strand_id
1 'polypeptide(L)'
;MADPAEVSVAELQARVVALEEERHKLQRINQALIGRIESSAAQSDEAYGAFQYSVVLAEQVRERTDALSQTMLELKASNQLLSDARLRAETAHQHLLDAIESISDAFVLFDPQQRIVLFNERFRALWIDSRARIGPGMRRAELHRLARSGGLIVEEQRGGDQQTLYRLRDERWLRMSERPTRDGGLAVLYSDVTEIKLSETARREQALA
;
A
#
# COMPACT_ATOMS: atom_id res chain seq x y z
N MET A 1 4.07 -15.44 -12.05
CA MET A 1 3.19 -16.02 -11.02
C MET A 1 2.34 -14.87 -10.52
N ALA A 2 1.08 -14.86 -10.94
CA ALA A 2 0.13 -13.82 -10.52
C ALA A 2 -0.24 -14.06 -9.05
N ASP A 3 -0.30 -12.98 -8.28
CA ASP A 3 -0.65 -12.96 -6.87
C ASP A 3 -2.11 -13.43 -6.69
N PRO A 4 -2.40 -14.45 -5.86
CA PRO A 4 -3.76 -14.97 -5.67
C PRO A 4 -4.66 -14.07 -4.79
N ALA A 5 -4.25 -12.87 -4.43
CA ALA A 5 -4.97 -12.01 -3.47
C ALA A 5 -5.83 -10.90 -4.12
N GLU A 6 -5.79 -10.69 -5.42
CA GLU A 6 -6.68 -9.75 -6.10
C GLU A 6 -7.91 -10.44 -6.73
N VAL A 7 -8.73 -11.05 -5.89
CA VAL A 7 -10.13 -11.22 -6.30
C VAL A 7 -10.73 -9.83 -6.36
N SER A 8 -10.93 -9.32 -7.57
CA SER A 8 -11.47 -7.97 -7.82
C SER A 8 -12.79 -7.78 -7.06
N VAL A 9 -12.98 -6.62 -6.43
CA VAL A 9 -14.27 -6.23 -5.80
C VAL A 9 -15.43 -6.46 -6.78
N ALA A 10 -15.20 -6.27 -8.08
CA ALA A 10 -16.17 -6.57 -9.14
C ALA A 10 -16.53 -8.05 -9.25
N GLU A 11 -15.55 -8.97 -9.07
CA GLU A 11 -15.82 -10.41 -9.07
C GLU A 11 -16.63 -10.85 -7.84
N LEU A 12 -16.35 -10.27 -6.67
CA LEU A 12 -17.14 -10.53 -5.46
C LEU A 12 -18.56 -9.97 -5.59
N GLN A 13 -18.73 -8.79 -6.17
CA GLN A 13 -20.05 -8.22 -6.45
C GLN A 13 -20.84 -9.08 -7.46
N ALA A 14 -20.21 -9.53 -8.54
CA ALA A 14 -20.82 -10.43 -9.51
C ALA A 14 -21.25 -11.76 -8.86
N ARG A 15 -20.44 -12.28 -7.95
CA ARG A 15 -20.76 -13.52 -7.22
C ARG A 15 -21.91 -13.32 -6.23
N VAL A 16 -22.01 -12.17 -5.57
CA VAL A 16 -23.15 -11.82 -4.70
C VAL A 16 -24.43 -11.76 -5.53
N VAL A 17 -24.44 -11.10 -6.68
CA VAL A 17 -25.60 -11.04 -7.58
C VAL A 17 -26.02 -12.43 -8.05
N ALA A 18 -25.07 -13.26 -8.46
CA ALA A 18 -25.36 -14.64 -8.89
C ALA A 18 -26.00 -15.50 -7.77
N LEU A 19 -25.49 -15.35 -6.54
CA LEU A 19 -26.05 -16.05 -5.36
C LEU A 19 -27.44 -15.53 -4.99
N GLU A 20 -27.72 -14.24 -5.17
CA GLU A 20 -29.07 -13.68 -4.98
C GLU A 20 -30.07 -14.21 -6.00
N GLU A 21 -29.66 -14.34 -7.25
CA GLU A 21 -30.48 -14.96 -8.30
C GLU A 21 -30.77 -16.45 -8.01
N GLU A 22 -29.76 -17.19 -7.58
CA GLU A 22 -29.91 -18.60 -7.19
C GLU A 22 -30.85 -18.76 -5.98
N ARG A 23 -30.71 -17.89 -4.97
CA ARG A 23 -31.64 -17.85 -3.83
C ARG A 23 -33.07 -17.60 -4.28
N HIS A 24 -33.32 -16.62 -5.16
CA HIS A 24 -34.66 -16.35 -5.69
C HIS A 24 -35.24 -17.52 -6.50
N LYS A 25 -34.37 -18.20 -7.26
CA LYS A 25 -34.74 -19.41 -7.99
C LYS A 25 -35.17 -20.55 -7.05
N LEU A 26 -34.39 -20.78 -6.01
CA LEU A 26 -34.70 -21.80 -4.98
C LEU A 26 -35.95 -21.45 -4.20
N GLN A 27 -36.21 -20.19 -3.87
CA GLN A 27 -37.46 -19.76 -3.22
C GLN A 27 -38.69 -20.00 -4.09
N ARG A 28 -38.63 -19.70 -5.40
CA ARG A 28 -39.73 -19.99 -6.33
C ARG A 28 -39.99 -21.46 -6.47
N ILE A 29 -38.96 -22.30 -6.55
CA ILE A 29 -39.09 -23.76 -6.59
C ILE A 29 -39.76 -24.26 -5.31
N ASN A 30 -39.36 -23.77 -4.15
CA ASN A 30 -39.95 -24.16 -2.86
C ASN A 30 -41.42 -23.78 -2.79
N GLN A 31 -41.81 -22.55 -3.18
CA GLN A 31 -43.22 -22.14 -3.25
C GLN A 31 -44.06 -23.01 -4.22
N ALA A 32 -43.49 -23.32 -5.39
CA ALA A 32 -44.16 -24.17 -6.37
C ALA A 32 -44.35 -25.62 -5.85
N LEU A 33 -43.36 -26.16 -5.11
CA LEU A 33 -43.45 -27.47 -4.47
C LEU A 33 -44.53 -27.51 -3.38
N ILE A 34 -44.58 -26.49 -2.50
CA ILE A 34 -45.60 -26.37 -1.45
C ILE A 34 -46.98 -26.30 -2.06
N GLY A 35 -47.24 -25.45 -3.05
CA GLY A 35 -48.55 -25.34 -3.70
C GLY A 35 -48.98 -26.62 -4.41
N ARG A 36 -48.04 -27.41 -4.94
CA ARG A 36 -48.33 -28.70 -5.57
C ARG A 36 -48.68 -29.78 -4.55
N ILE A 37 -48.13 -29.72 -3.35
CA ILE A 37 -48.42 -30.59 -2.23
C ILE A 37 -49.84 -30.35 -1.71
N GLU A 38 -50.24 -29.10 -1.52
CA GLU A 38 -51.56 -28.70 -1.05
C GLU A 38 -52.69 -29.19 -1.98
N SER A 39 -52.43 -29.23 -3.28
CA SER A 39 -53.39 -29.70 -4.28
C SER A 39 -53.47 -31.23 -4.44
N SER A 40 -52.43 -31.97 -4.02
CA SER A 40 -52.34 -33.46 -4.18
C SER A 40 -52.77 -34.26 -2.96
N ALA A 41 -53.14 -33.63 -1.85
CA ALA A 41 -53.44 -34.27 -0.56
C ALA A 41 -54.72 -35.11 -0.55
N ALA A 42 -55.42 -35.33 -1.69
CA ALA A 42 -56.66 -36.02 -1.78
C ALA A 42 -56.63 -37.50 -2.27
N GLN A 43 -55.42 -38.02 -2.65
CA GLN A 43 -55.34 -39.38 -3.21
C GLN A 43 -54.05 -40.13 -2.80
N SER A 44 -54.33 -41.17 -1.95
CA SER A 44 -53.55 -42.40 -1.74
C SER A 44 -52.20 -42.41 -1.00
N ASP A 45 -51.84 -43.57 -0.38
CA ASP A 45 -50.58 -43.84 0.39
C ASP A 45 -49.28 -43.49 -0.33
N GLU A 46 -49.25 -43.56 -1.65
CA GLU A 46 -48.14 -43.11 -2.48
C GLU A 46 -47.96 -41.56 -2.42
N ALA A 47 -49.07 -40.83 -2.34
CA ALA A 47 -49.08 -39.38 -2.19
C ALA A 47 -48.54 -38.94 -0.81
N TYR A 48 -48.73 -39.75 0.22
CA TYR A 48 -48.26 -39.48 1.57
C TYR A 48 -46.72 -39.62 1.66
N GLY A 49 -46.12 -40.60 1.00
CA GLY A 49 -44.66 -40.75 0.91
C GLY A 49 -44.01 -39.60 0.13
N ALA A 50 -44.62 -39.20 -0.98
CA ALA A 50 -44.16 -38.04 -1.77
C ALA A 50 -44.33 -36.73 -0.98
N PHE A 51 -45.39 -36.61 -0.15
CA PHE A 51 -45.60 -35.47 0.74
C PHE A 51 -44.51 -35.39 1.81
N GLN A 52 -44.21 -36.48 2.53
CA GLN A 52 -43.14 -36.51 3.53
C GLN A 52 -41.80 -36.16 2.92
N TYR A 53 -41.47 -36.71 1.75
CA TYR A 53 -40.22 -36.40 1.05
C TYR A 53 -40.14 -34.93 0.66
N SER A 54 -41.22 -34.34 0.18
CA SER A 54 -41.25 -32.93 -0.21
C SER A 54 -41.23 -31.97 0.98
N VAL A 55 -41.79 -32.36 2.15
CA VAL A 55 -41.64 -31.57 3.40
C VAL A 55 -40.18 -31.57 3.85
N VAL A 56 -39.53 -32.74 3.84
CA VAL A 56 -38.11 -32.84 4.18
C VAL A 56 -37.24 -32.01 3.20
N LEU A 57 -37.55 -32.09 1.90
CA LEU A 57 -36.84 -31.33 0.88
C LEU A 57 -37.05 -29.80 1.04
N ALA A 58 -38.28 -29.39 1.34
CA ALA A 58 -38.64 -28.00 1.59
C ALA A 58 -37.88 -27.44 2.81
N GLU A 59 -37.78 -28.23 3.89
CA GLU A 59 -37.00 -27.83 5.07
C GLU A 59 -35.49 -27.72 4.76
N GLN A 60 -34.92 -28.68 4.02
CA GLN A 60 -33.51 -28.61 3.59
C GLN A 60 -33.24 -27.40 2.68
N VAL A 61 -34.15 -27.07 1.77
CA VAL A 61 -34.03 -25.88 0.91
C VAL A 61 -34.07 -24.61 1.75
N ARG A 62 -34.98 -24.56 2.74
CA ARG A 62 -35.08 -23.44 3.66
C ARG A 62 -33.80 -23.26 4.48
N GLU A 63 -33.30 -24.31 5.14
CA GLU A 63 -32.08 -24.29 5.92
C GLU A 63 -30.89 -23.83 5.07
N ARG A 64 -30.76 -24.36 3.84
CA ARG A 64 -29.68 -23.93 2.93
C ARG A 64 -29.83 -22.48 2.48
N THR A 65 -31.07 -22.04 2.24
CA THR A 65 -31.32 -20.63 1.83
C THR A 65 -31.01 -19.68 2.96
N ASP A 66 -31.35 -20.05 4.20
CA ASP A 66 -31.02 -19.23 5.37
C ASP A 66 -29.49 -19.17 5.62
N ALA A 67 -28.83 -20.33 5.55
CA ALA A 67 -27.36 -20.40 5.67
C ALA A 67 -26.65 -19.59 4.57
N LEU A 68 -27.13 -19.69 3.32
CA LEU A 68 -26.60 -18.92 2.20
C LEU A 68 -26.76 -17.40 2.43
N SER A 69 -27.94 -16.99 2.89
CA SER A 69 -28.25 -15.59 3.19
C SER A 69 -27.33 -15.03 4.27
N GLN A 70 -27.07 -15.81 5.31
CA GLN A 70 -26.14 -15.42 6.38
C GLN A 70 -24.72 -15.28 5.85
N THR A 71 -24.23 -16.26 5.08
CA THR A 71 -22.89 -16.21 4.48
C THR A 71 -22.72 -14.99 3.55
N MET A 72 -23.76 -14.65 2.80
CA MET A 72 -23.76 -13.45 1.94
C MET A 72 -23.65 -12.16 2.75
N LEU A 73 -24.36 -12.05 3.87
CA LEU A 73 -24.28 -10.87 4.75
C LEU A 73 -22.88 -10.75 5.37
N GLU A 74 -22.30 -11.85 5.82
CA GLU A 74 -20.95 -11.90 6.36
C GLU A 74 -19.89 -11.51 5.30
N LEU A 75 -20.02 -12.05 4.09
CA LEU A 75 -19.12 -11.72 2.98
C LEU A 75 -19.22 -10.22 2.60
N LYS A 76 -20.44 -9.68 2.55
CA LYS A 76 -20.66 -8.27 2.25
C LYS A 76 -20.06 -7.36 3.32
N ALA A 77 -20.25 -7.71 4.59
CA ALA A 77 -19.66 -6.97 5.71
C ALA A 77 -18.11 -7.03 5.67
N SER A 78 -17.54 -8.22 5.43
CA SER A 78 -16.10 -8.40 5.30
C SER A 78 -15.52 -7.59 4.13
N ASN A 79 -16.20 -7.58 2.99
CA ASN A 79 -15.77 -6.83 1.81
C ASN A 79 -15.80 -5.31 2.06
N GLN A 80 -16.81 -4.82 2.78
CA GLN A 80 -16.87 -3.42 3.19
C GLN A 80 -15.71 -3.04 4.10
N LEU A 81 -15.41 -3.87 5.11
CA LEU A 81 -14.27 -3.64 6.01
C LEU A 81 -12.93 -3.63 5.26
N LEU A 82 -12.73 -4.55 4.31
CA LEU A 82 -11.52 -4.59 3.48
C LEU A 82 -11.40 -3.33 2.60
N SER A 83 -12.50 -2.91 1.99
CA SER A 83 -12.53 -1.68 1.17
C SER A 83 -12.18 -0.44 1.98
N ASP A 84 -12.77 -0.30 3.18
CA ASP A 84 -12.49 0.81 4.08
C ASP A 84 -11.04 0.78 4.60
N ALA A 85 -10.52 -0.39 4.94
CA ALA A 85 -9.14 -0.55 5.37
C ALA A 85 -8.15 -0.17 4.27
N ARG A 86 -8.43 -0.61 3.03
CA ARG A 86 -7.64 -0.25 1.86
C ARG A 86 -7.62 1.25 1.62
N LEU A 87 -8.79 1.90 1.63
CA LEU A 87 -8.89 3.34 1.43
C LEU A 87 -8.12 4.13 2.49
N ARG A 88 -8.23 3.71 3.76
CA ARG A 88 -7.46 4.32 4.85
C ARG A 88 -5.95 4.15 4.65
N ALA A 89 -5.51 2.96 4.23
CA ALA A 89 -4.10 2.69 3.97
C ALA A 89 -3.57 3.53 2.79
N GLU A 90 -4.32 3.64 1.71
CA GLU A 90 -4.00 4.48 0.56
C GLU A 90 -3.91 5.96 0.94
N THR A 91 -4.88 6.46 1.72
CA THR A 91 -4.89 7.85 2.22
C THR A 91 -3.69 8.12 3.14
N ALA A 92 -3.41 7.21 4.07
CA ALA A 92 -2.26 7.34 4.97
C ALA A 92 -0.93 7.31 4.20
N HIS A 93 -0.83 6.45 3.19
CA HIS A 93 0.34 6.39 2.31
C HIS A 93 0.53 7.71 1.55
N GLN A 94 -0.55 8.27 0.99
CA GLN A 94 -0.48 9.55 0.28
C GLN A 94 -0.05 10.68 1.22
N HIS A 95 -0.61 10.77 2.42
CA HIS A 95 -0.20 11.76 3.42
C HIS A 95 1.27 11.64 3.80
N LEU A 96 1.82 10.42 3.88
CA LEU A 96 3.25 10.20 4.13
C LEU A 96 4.11 10.72 2.97
N LEU A 97 3.72 10.44 1.73
CA LEU A 97 4.42 10.97 0.55
C LEU A 97 4.39 12.50 0.52
N ASP A 98 3.22 13.11 0.75
CA ASP A 98 3.06 14.56 0.79
C ASP A 98 3.90 15.19 1.91
N ALA A 99 3.96 14.56 3.09
CA ALA A 99 4.79 15.00 4.19
C ALA A 99 6.29 14.96 3.83
N ILE A 100 6.74 13.90 3.16
CA ILE A 100 8.13 13.76 2.71
C ILE A 100 8.46 14.80 1.62
N GLU A 101 7.55 15.05 0.69
CA GLU A 101 7.72 16.10 -0.33
C GLU A 101 7.73 17.51 0.27
N SER A 102 7.06 17.73 1.41
CA SER A 102 7.05 19.02 2.10
C SER A 102 8.35 19.34 2.86
N ILE A 103 9.23 18.34 3.05
CA ILE A 103 10.53 18.54 3.70
C ILE A 103 11.40 19.47 2.84
N SER A 104 11.90 20.55 3.44
CA SER A 104 12.77 21.53 2.76
C SER A 104 14.13 20.96 2.37
N ASP A 105 14.59 19.95 3.10
CA ASP A 105 15.85 19.25 2.87
C ASP A 105 15.68 18.12 1.86
N ALA A 106 16.76 17.76 1.18
CA ALA A 106 16.78 16.60 0.31
C ALA A 106 16.74 15.32 1.16
N PHE A 107 15.74 14.49 0.97
CA PHE A 107 15.49 13.28 1.75
C PHE A 107 15.57 12.02 0.89
N VAL A 108 16.21 10.98 1.42
CA VAL A 108 16.20 9.64 0.83
C VAL A 108 16.15 8.57 1.93
N LEU A 109 15.35 7.53 1.68
CA LEU A 109 15.21 6.36 2.55
C LEU A 109 15.78 5.12 1.86
N PHE A 110 16.61 4.39 2.59
CA PHE A 110 17.16 3.11 2.17
C PHE A 110 16.58 1.97 3.01
N ASP A 111 16.40 0.83 2.38
CA ASP A 111 16.06 -0.44 3.04
C ASP A 111 17.29 -1.02 3.78
N PRO A 112 17.12 -2.12 4.56
CA PRO A 112 18.24 -2.82 5.21
C PRO A 112 19.30 -3.34 4.24
N GLN A 113 18.96 -3.55 2.97
CA GLN A 113 19.88 -3.95 1.90
C GLN A 113 20.56 -2.77 1.23
N GLN A 114 20.41 -1.55 1.80
CA GLN A 114 20.99 -0.30 1.29
C GLN A 114 20.49 0.05 -0.12
N ARG A 115 19.23 -0.25 -0.44
CA ARG A 115 18.57 0.16 -1.68
C ARG A 115 17.62 1.30 -1.40
N ILE A 116 17.50 2.22 -2.35
CA ILE A 116 16.57 3.33 -2.28
C ILE A 116 15.14 2.78 -2.28
N VAL A 117 14.37 3.14 -1.25
CA VAL A 117 12.93 2.87 -1.13
C VAL A 117 12.14 4.03 -1.69
N LEU A 118 12.46 5.24 -1.20
CA LEU A 118 11.82 6.48 -1.62
C LEU A 118 12.76 7.67 -1.43
N PHE A 119 12.46 8.77 -2.10
CA PHE A 119 13.15 10.05 -1.97
C PHE A 119 12.20 11.17 -2.39
N ASN A 120 12.47 12.40 -1.93
CA ASN A 120 11.68 13.57 -2.33
C ASN A 120 12.29 14.28 -3.57
N GLU A 121 11.53 15.23 -4.12
CA GLU A 121 11.96 15.99 -5.31
C GLU A 121 13.20 16.83 -5.02
N ARG A 122 13.41 17.29 -3.78
CA ARG A 122 14.64 18.00 -3.38
C ARG A 122 15.88 17.12 -3.55
N PHE A 123 15.76 15.83 -3.19
CA PHE A 123 16.85 14.88 -3.43
C PHE A 123 17.08 14.64 -4.92
N ARG A 124 16.02 14.50 -5.72
CA ARG A 124 16.13 14.37 -7.17
C ARG A 124 16.80 15.55 -7.82
N ALA A 125 16.51 16.77 -7.36
CA ALA A 125 17.09 18.01 -7.88
C ALA A 125 18.61 18.10 -7.72
N LEU A 126 19.21 17.42 -6.74
CA LEU A 126 20.67 17.35 -6.60
C LEU A 126 21.34 16.64 -7.78
N TRP A 127 20.61 15.84 -8.55
CA TRP A 127 21.15 14.94 -9.58
C TRP A 127 20.81 15.38 -11.02
N ILE A 128 20.20 16.53 -11.21
CA ILE A 128 19.72 17.00 -12.53
C ILE A 128 20.86 17.03 -13.55
N ASP A 129 22.05 17.47 -13.15
CA ASP A 129 23.20 17.60 -14.03
C ASP A 129 23.93 16.28 -14.33
N SER A 130 23.67 15.22 -13.54
CA SER A 130 24.44 13.97 -13.65
C SER A 130 23.93 13.01 -14.72
N ARG A 131 22.81 13.30 -15.40
CA ARG A 131 22.09 12.40 -16.32
C ARG A 131 21.80 11.01 -15.74
N ALA A 132 22.04 10.81 -14.45
CA ALA A 132 21.84 9.54 -13.78
C ALA A 132 20.34 9.33 -13.51
N ARG A 133 19.81 8.19 -13.93
CA ARG A 133 18.47 7.76 -13.55
C ARG A 133 18.49 7.24 -12.12
N ILE A 134 18.24 8.13 -11.17
CA ILE A 134 18.07 7.75 -9.78
C ILE A 134 16.64 7.29 -9.58
N GLY A 135 16.48 6.13 -8.96
CA GLY A 135 15.17 5.54 -8.74
C GLY A 135 15.17 4.52 -7.61
N PRO A 136 13.98 4.09 -7.18
CA PRO A 136 13.82 3.03 -6.21
C PRO A 136 14.56 1.76 -6.65
N GLY A 137 15.15 1.05 -5.67
CA GLY A 137 15.95 -0.16 -5.89
C GLY A 137 17.44 0.07 -6.16
N MET A 138 17.86 1.32 -6.48
CA MET A 138 19.28 1.65 -6.67
C MET A 138 20.04 1.47 -5.35
N ARG A 139 21.25 0.90 -5.41
CA ARG A 139 22.09 0.72 -4.23
C ARG A 139 22.79 2.00 -3.82
N ARG A 140 22.89 2.23 -2.52
CA ARG A 140 23.63 3.37 -1.95
C ARG A 140 25.06 3.49 -2.47
N ALA A 141 25.78 2.37 -2.59
CA ALA A 141 27.14 2.35 -3.13
C ALA A 141 27.21 2.84 -4.59
N GLU A 142 26.19 2.54 -5.38
CA GLU A 142 26.07 3.02 -6.75
C GLU A 142 25.81 4.51 -6.81
N LEU A 143 24.91 5.00 -5.94
CA LEU A 143 24.63 6.42 -5.76
C LEU A 143 25.91 7.19 -5.41
N HIS A 144 26.70 6.70 -4.45
CA HIS A 144 27.98 7.31 -4.07
C HIS A 144 28.99 7.31 -5.23
N ARG A 145 29.08 6.23 -6.00
CA ARG A 145 29.95 6.19 -7.20
C ARG A 145 29.52 7.24 -8.21
N LEU A 146 28.23 7.35 -8.49
CA LEU A 146 27.69 8.35 -9.41
C LEU A 146 27.98 9.78 -8.93
N ALA A 147 27.84 10.07 -7.64
CA ALA A 147 28.13 11.37 -7.06
C ALA A 147 29.60 11.78 -7.28
N ARG A 148 30.52 10.85 -7.11
CA ARG A 148 31.97 11.10 -7.30
C ARG A 148 32.37 11.13 -8.77
N SER A 149 31.98 10.15 -9.57
CA SER A 149 32.33 10.05 -10.99
C SER A 149 31.65 11.14 -11.83
N GLY A 150 30.44 11.55 -11.47
CA GLY A 150 29.71 12.67 -12.10
C GLY A 150 30.24 14.05 -11.69
N GLY A 151 31.20 14.13 -10.75
CA GLY A 151 31.76 15.39 -10.27
C GLY A 151 30.76 16.24 -9.49
N LEU A 152 29.70 15.64 -8.96
CA LEU A 152 28.74 16.35 -8.10
C LEU A 152 29.41 16.77 -6.79
N ILE A 153 30.15 15.85 -6.15
CA ILE A 153 30.90 16.11 -4.91
C ILE A 153 32.34 16.45 -5.25
N VAL A 154 32.75 17.65 -4.87
CA VAL A 154 34.12 18.14 -5.04
C VAL A 154 34.96 17.89 -3.79
N GLU A 155 34.36 18.05 -2.62
CA GLU A 155 35.05 17.93 -1.33
C GLU A 155 34.14 17.23 -0.32
N GLU A 156 34.75 16.37 0.53
CA GLU A 156 34.08 15.65 1.61
C GLU A 156 34.84 15.94 2.91
N GLN A 157 34.14 16.50 3.89
CA GLN A 157 34.68 16.75 5.24
C GLN A 157 33.83 15.91 6.23
N ARG A 158 34.48 14.99 6.93
CA ARG A 158 33.86 14.24 8.01
C ARG A 158 33.90 15.03 9.30
N GLY A 159 32.72 15.40 9.81
CA GLY A 159 32.54 15.98 11.12
C GLY A 159 32.38 14.92 12.20
N GLY A 160 32.44 15.31 13.49
CA GLY A 160 31.99 14.43 14.58
C GLY A 160 30.51 14.14 14.49
N ASP A 161 30.04 13.11 15.23
CA ASP A 161 28.60 12.80 15.38
C ASP A 161 27.85 12.37 14.10
N GLN A 162 28.47 11.54 13.26
CA GLN A 162 27.85 10.97 12.03
C GLN A 162 27.39 12.02 11.01
N GLN A 163 27.97 13.22 11.05
CA GLN A 163 27.70 14.26 10.08
C GLN A 163 28.84 14.35 9.07
N THR A 164 28.48 14.31 7.79
CA THR A 164 29.41 14.52 6.69
C THR A 164 29.01 15.79 5.93
N LEU A 165 29.97 16.65 5.66
CA LEU A 165 29.78 17.85 4.85
C LEU A 165 30.32 17.57 3.45
N TYR A 166 29.50 17.87 2.46
CA TYR A 166 29.89 17.80 1.05
C TYR A 166 29.87 19.18 0.43
N ARG A 167 30.98 19.55 -0.25
CA ARG A 167 30.97 20.70 -1.16
C ARG A 167 30.63 20.19 -2.55
N LEU A 168 29.59 20.74 -3.13
CA LEU A 168 29.16 20.43 -4.47
C LEU A 168 29.89 21.26 -5.51
N ARG A 169 29.79 20.88 -6.80
CA ARG A 169 30.38 21.59 -7.93
C ARG A 169 29.90 23.06 -8.06
N ASP A 170 28.65 23.31 -7.68
CA ASP A 170 28.01 24.63 -7.68
C ASP A 170 28.31 25.47 -6.42
N GLU A 171 29.35 25.06 -5.67
CA GLU A 171 29.85 25.70 -4.45
C GLU A 171 28.92 25.62 -3.24
N ARG A 172 27.77 24.95 -3.35
CA ARG A 172 26.89 24.68 -2.21
C ARG A 172 27.53 23.70 -1.23
N TRP A 173 27.24 23.90 0.04
CA TRP A 173 27.62 23.00 1.12
C TRP A 173 26.40 22.26 1.60
N LEU A 174 26.44 20.92 1.50
CA LEU A 174 25.40 20.03 2.04
C LEU A 174 25.91 19.32 3.28
N ARG A 175 25.13 19.37 4.34
CA ARG A 175 25.31 18.54 5.53
C ARG A 175 24.48 17.31 5.40
N MET A 176 25.12 16.14 5.35
CA MET A 176 24.45 14.84 5.38
C MET A 176 24.29 14.39 6.82
N SER A 177 23.07 14.00 7.20
CA SER A 177 22.73 13.40 8.48
C SER A 177 22.07 12.05 8.25
N GLU A 178 22.54 11.03 8.95
CA GLU A 178 22.03 9.65 8.83
C GLU A 178 21.29 9.25 10.11
N ARG A 179 20.14 8.58 9.94
CA ARG A 179 19.32 8.04 11.03
C ARG A 179 18.90 6.61 10.71
N PRO A 180 19.28 5.62 11.53
CA PRO A 180 18.80 4.26 11.34
C PRO A 180 17.29 4.19 11.59
N THR A 181 16.58 3.41 10.78
CA THR A 181 15.18 3.10 10.97
C THR A 181 15.00 1.86 11.83
N ARG A 182 13.78 1.64 12.37
CA ARG A 182 13.50 0.51 13.28
C ARG A 182 13.65 -0.86 12.62
N ASP A 183 13.43 -0.93 11.32
CA ASP A 183 13.55 -2.13 10.49
C ASP A 183 14.97 -2.38 9.96
N GLY A 184 15.96 -1.57 10.41
CA GLY A 184 17.35 -1.71 10.01
C GLY A 184 17.72 -0.99 8.70
N GLY A 185 16.82 -0.20 8.14
CA GLY A 185 17.07 0.70 7.02
C GLY A 185 17.78 2.00 7.49
N LEU A 186 17.88 2.97 6.60
CA LEU A 186 18.57 4.23 6.84
C LEU A 186 17.83 5.40 6.20
N ALA A 187 17.46 6.39 7.00
CA ALA A 187 16.97 7.67 6.54
C ALA A 187 18.14 8.65 6.45
N VAL A 188 18.29 9.34 5.31
CA VAL A 188 19.36 10.30 5.07
C VAL A 188 18.76 11.63 4.66
N LEU A 189 19.22 12.71 5.32
CA LEU A 189 18.89 14.08 4.98
C LEU A 189 20.14 14.80 4.51
N TYR A 190 19.96 15.64 3.50
CA TYR A 190 20.97 16.58 3.01
C TYR A 190 20.43 18.00 3.16
N SER A 191 20.93 18.71 4.16
CA SER A 191 20.55 20.11 4.44
C SER A 191 21.55 21.05 3.77
N ASP A 192 21.06 22.07 3.08
CA ASP A 192 21.91 23.14 2.56
C ASP A 192 22.40 24.02 3.73
N VAL A 193 23.68 24.03 3.94
CA VAL A 193 24.35 24.80 4.99
C VAL A 193 25.35 25.87 4.42
N THR A 194 25.13 26.22 3.17
CA THR A 194 26.03 27.15 2.45
C THR A 194 26.15 28.48 3.19
N GLU A 195 25.06 29.11 3.58
CA GLU A 195 25.10 30.40 4.30
C GLU A 195 25.80 30.29 5.66
N ILE A 196 25.59 29.20 6.37
CA ILE A 196 26.22 28.94 7.66
C ILE A 196 27.74 28.82 7.45
N LYS A 197 28.19 28.08 6.44
CA LYS A 197 29.59 27.88 6.14
C LYS A 197 30.28 29.18 5.71
N LEU A 198 29.65 29.96 4.87
CA LEU A 198 30.20 31.28 4.45
C LEU A 198 30.33 32.21 5.63
N SER A 199 29.33 32.27 6.51
CA SER A 199 29.37 33.10 7.71
C SER A 199 30.45 32.65 8.72
N GLU A 200 30.68 31.36 8.90
CA GLU A 200 31.74 30.80 9.73
C GLU A 200 33.12 31.16 9.17
N THR A 201 33.31 31.07 7.85
CA THR A 201 34.57 31.40 7.20
C THR A 201 34.88 32.88 7.34
N ALA A 202 33.90 33.74 7.06
CA ALA A 202 34.06 35.18 7.21
C ALA A 202 34.43 35.60 8.65
N ARG A 203 33.79 34.99 9.65
CA ARG A 203 34.11 35.24 11.09
C ARG A 203 35.53 34.79 11.45
N ARG A 204 35.98 33.64 10.90
CA ARG A 204 37.35 33.16 11.15
C ARG A 204 38.42 34.11 10.52
N GLU A 205 38.16 34.59 9.31
CA GLU A 205 39.06 35.55 8.65
C GLU A 205 39.14 36.86 9.42
N GLN A 206 38.00 37.37 9.93
CA GLN A 206 37.98 38.57 10.77
C GLN A 206 38.67 38.40 12.14
N ALA A 207 38.71 37.17 12.67
CA ALA A 207 39.38 36.88 13.94
C ALA A 207 40.90 36.68 13.79
N LEU A 208 41.38 36.50 12.58
CA LEU A 208 42.81 36.32 12.26
C LEU A 208 43.49 37.59 11.69
N ALA A 209 42.70 38.60 11.38
CA ALA A 209 43.15 39.90 10.90
C ALA A 209 43.28 40.92 12.04
#